data_831a6c9c0f1a6441d2eddfe29f01f4ac
#
_entry.id   831a6c9c0f1a6441d2eddfe29f01f4ac
#
_cell.length_a   1.000
_cell.length_b   1.000
_cell.length_c   1.000
_cell.angle_alpha   90.00
_cell.angle_beta   90.00
_cell.angle_gamma   90.00
#
_symmetry.space_group_name_H-M   'P 1'
#
loop_
_entity.id
_entity.type
_entity.pdbx_description
1 polymer ?
#
loop_
_entity_poly.entity_id
_entity_poly.type
_entity_poly.pdbx_seq_one_letter_code
_entity_poly.pdbx_strand_id
1 'polypeptide(L)'
;MNEIANLQPTCIWRNFDALTKVPRPSGHLEKVQQFLLDFAKRVGVEGFIDEGNNVVMRKAATPGMENRKTVLLQAHMDMVPQKSPESNHNFETDPIETYIDEEGWVRAKGTTLGADDGIGVAAIMAIMEATDLQHGPVEALITADEETGMYGANDLPEGELHGDILLNLDSETWSKFVIGSAGGIDITATLDYKEVETAPEDAALRVTLKGLRGGHSGLEIHEGRGNANKLMVRFVREAIETCEARLVTWNGGNMRNAIPFKAEVVLTMPKENVEAVKELVDEWKTDFEDEYKNIENSIEFFAEEIGTPKLQVPVEIQDNLIDAIYACHNGVIRMIPSYPDVVETSSNLAIINIENGKAAFKILARSSREDMKDYIVKSLESCFNMAGMKVETAGSYGGWDPNPDSEILHLLKKIYKEQNGEEAVVQVDHAGLECSIILGKYPGMDVVSLGPTIRSPHTTNERCQVSTIEPFWKLLKQVLIEAPVK
;
A
#
# COMPACT_ATOMS: atom_id res chain seq x y z
N MET A 1 -6.09 10.41 34.64
CA MET A 1 -6.68 10.02 33.33
C MET A 1 -6.06 10.94 32.31
N ASN A 2 -5.63 10.40 31.19
CA ASN A 2 -5.10 11.19 30.10
C ASN A 2 -6.20 12.10 29.55
N GLU A 3 -5.85 13.27 29.04
CA GLU A 3 -6.82 14.29 28.57
C GLU A 3 -7.73 13.75 27.47
N ILE A 4 -7.20 12.85 26.61
CA ILE A 4 -7.95 12.25 25.50
C ILE A 4 -9.15 11.39 25.92
N ALA A 5 -9.07 10.70 27.08
CA ALA A 5 -10.15 9.85 27.59
C ALA A 5 -11.45 10.62 27.92
N ASN A 6 -11.39 11.94 28.01
CA ASN A 6 -12.54 12.81 28.29
C ASN A 6 -13.17 13.41 27.02
N LEU A 7 -12.58 13.19 25.84
CA LEU A 7 -13.15 13.64 24.58
C LEU A 7 -14.46 12.93 24.25
N GLN A 8 -15.25 13.53 23.37
CA GLN A 8 -16.53 12.95 22.92
C GLN A 8 -16.37 12.31 21.51
N PRO A 9 -16.96 11.13 21.30
CA PRO A 9 -17.72 10.29 22.24
C PRO A 9 -16.78 9.56 23.22
N THR A 10 -17.08 9.65 24.50
CA THR A 10 -16.22 9.10 25.57
C THR A 10 -15.97 7.59 25.43
N CYS A 11 -16.92 6.82 24.90
CA CYS A 11 -16.76 5.37 24.71
C CYS A 11 -15.57 5.04 23.78
N ILE A 12 -15.42 5.72 22.64
CA ILE A 12 -14.30 5.49 21.73
C ILE A 12 -12.99 6.01 22.36
N TRP A 13 -12.95 7.27 22.80
CA TRP A 13 -11.73 7.86 23.30
C TRP A 13 -11.16 7.19 24.56
N ARG A 14 -12.04 6.72 25.46
CA ARG A 14 -11.63 5.92 26.62
C ARG A 14 -11.00 4.59 26.20
N ASN A 15 -11.60 3.90 25.22
CA ASN A 15 -11.06 2.65 24.70
C ASN A 15 -9.74 2.88 23.96
N PHE A 16 -9.63 3.97 23.17
CA PHE A 16 -8.39 4.33 22.53
C PHE A 16 -7.29 4.69 23.54
N ASP A 17 -7.59 5.50 24.57
CA ASP A 17 -6.64 5.78 25.66
C ASP A 17 -6.19 4.51 26.40
N ALA A 18 -7.09 3.53 26.56
CA ALA A 18 -6.70 2.25 27.16
C ALA A 18 -5.79 1.45 26.22
N LEU A 19 -6.07 1.45 24.92
CA LEU A 19 -5.29 0.76 23.90
C LEU A 19 -3.88 1.36 23.74
N THR A 20 -3.73 2.69 23.81
CA THR A 20 -2.41 3.35 23.74
C THR A 20 -1.46 2.99 24.89
N LYS A 21 -1.98 2.40 25.96
CA LYS A 21 -1.20 1.91 27.09
C LYS A 21 -0.70 0.48 26.91
N VAL A 22 -1.17 -0.20 25.88
CA VAL A 22 -0.81 -1.57 25.56
C VAL A 22 0.17 -1.58 24.39
N PRO A 23 1.43 -1.99 24.58
CA PRO A 23 2.38 -2.20 23.51
C PRO A 23 1.84 -3.16 22.44
N ARG A 24 1.84 -2.73 21.18
CA ARG A 24 1.31 -3.48 20.03
C ARG A 24 2.04 -3.24 18.73
N PRO A 25 3.39 -3.11 18.72
CA PRO A 25 4.09 -2.98 17.46
C PRO A 25 3.92 -4.26 16.64
N SER A 26 3.86 -4.12 15.31
CA SER A 26 3.77 -5.27 14.39
C SER A 26 4.82 -6.34 14.72
N GLY A 27 4.43 -7.60 14.71
CA GLY A 27 5.26 -8.74 15.11
C GLY A 27 5.31 -9.05 16.62
N HIS A 28 4.69 -8.22 17.49
CA HIS A 28 4.68 -8.40 18.95
C HIS A 28 3.29 -8.12 19.53
N LEU A 29 2.33 -9.00 19.26
CA LEU A 29 0.91 -8.77 19.49
C LEU A 29 0.32 -9.45 20.74
N GLU A 30 1.08 -10.27 21.46
CA GLU A 30 0.56 -11.08 22.57
C GLU A 30 -0.09 -10.22 23.65
N LYS A 31 0.43 -9.01 23.90
CA LYS A 31 -0.12 -8.10 24.93
C LYS A 31 -1.46 -7.54 24.52
N VAL A 32 -1.61 -7.09 23.26
CA VAL A 32 -2.86 -6.54 22.77
C VAL A 32 -3.92 -7.62 22.57
N GLN A 33 -3.52 -8.81 22.12
CA GLN A 33 -4.42 -9.98 22.04
C GLN A 33 -4.99 -10.31 23.42
N GLN A 34 -4.14 -10.42 24.45
CA GLN A 34 -4.61 -10.68 25.82
C GLN A 34 -5.49 -9.56 26.36
N PHE A 35 -5.14 -8.30 26.09
CA PHE A 35 -5.97 -7.13 26.44
C PHE A 35 -7.37 -7.21 25.84
N LEU A 36 -7.48 -7.56 24.56
CA LEU A 36 -8.75 -7.70 23.84
C LEU A 36 -9.58 -8.89 24.34
N LEU A 37 -8.95 -10.03 24.66
CA LEU A 37 -9.63 -11.18 25.28
C LEU A 37 -10.16 -10.85 26.68
N ASP A 38 -9.37 -10.17 27.50
CA ASP A 38 -9.79 -9.72 28.82
C ASP A 38 -10.93 -8.69 28.73
N PHE A 39 -10.90 -7.84 27.72
CA PHE A 39 -11.99 -6.94 27.40
C PHE A 39 -13.27 -7.72 27.06
N ALA A 40 -13.22 -8.65 26.10
CA ALA A 40 -14.38 -9.47 25.68
C ALA A 40 -15.01 -10.17 26.89
N LYS A 41 -14.18 -10.81 27.72
CA LYS A 41 -14.63 -11.44 28.96
C LYS A 41 -15.28 -10.47 29.94
N ARG A 42 -14.73 -9.27 30.10
CA ARG A 42 -15.27 -8.22 31.00
C ARG A 42 -16.65 -7.75 30.58
N VAL A 43 -16.88 -7.58 29.27
CA VAL A 43 -18.16 -7.09 28.74
C VAL A 43 -19.16 -8.22 28.44
N GLY A 44 -18.75 -9.48 28.61
CA GLY A 44 -19.62 -10.65 28.47
C GLY A 44 -19.94 -11.06 27.04
N VAL A 45 -19.06 -10.76 26.10
CA VAL A 45 -19.13 -11.24 24.70
C VAL A 45 -18.19 -12.41 24.50
N GLU A 46 -18.47 -13.26 23.51
CA GLU A 46 -17.54 -14.30 23.06
C GLU A 46 -16.28 -13.63 22.50
N GLY A 47 -15.10 -14.15 22.81
CA GLY A 47 -13.82 -13.68 22.27
C GLY A 47 -12.80 -14.79 22.24
N PHE A 48 -12.09 -14.95 21.11
CA PHE A 48 -11.03 -15.94 20.94
C PHE A 48 -9.99 -15.47 19.93
N ILE A 49 -8.85 -16.16 19.89
CA ILE A 49 -7.82 -15.96 18.86
C ILE A 49 -7.98 -17.11 17.85
N ASP A 50 -8.01 -16.77 16.57
CA ASP A 50 -8.08 -17.72 15.46
C ASP A 50 -6.68 -18.28 15.07
N GLU A 51 -6.64 -19.14 14.07
CA GLU A 51 -5.39 -19.72 13.56
C GLU A 51 -4.49 -18.68 12.87
N GLY A 52 -5.05 -17.55 12.40
CA GLY A 52 -4.33 -16.41 11.82
C GLY A 52 -3.82 -15.41 12.87
N ASN A 53 -3.91 -15.74 14.17
CA ASN A 53 -3.59 -14.83 15.29
C ASN A 53 -4.49 -13.59 15.37
N ASN A 54 -5.63 -13.56 14.69
CA ASN A 54 -6.60 -12.50 14.81
C ASN A 54 -7.43 -12.67 16.10
N VAL A 55 -7.96 -11.57 16.61
CA VAL A 55 -8.96 -11.62 17.68
C VAL A 55 -10.35 -11.52 17.07
N VAL A 56 -11.17 -12.54 17.30
CA VAL A 56 -12.57 -12.57 16.88
C VAL A 56 -13.46 -12.37 18.10
N MET A 57 -14.49 -11.51 17.97
CA MET A 57 -15.50 -11.32 19.02
C MET A 57 -16.90 -11.47 18.40
N ARG A 58 -17.86 -11.98 19.19
CA ARG A 58 -19.25 -12.14 18.75
C ARG A 58 -20.22 -11.61 19.78
N LYS A 59 -21.18 -10.83 19.29
CA LYS A 59 -22.25 -10.23 20.09
C LYS A 59 -23.61 -10.61 19.49
N ALA A 60 -24.44 -11.26 20.28
CA ALA A 60 -25.80 -11.63 19.87
C ALA A 60 -26.66 -10.40 19.58
N ALA A 61 -27.64 -10.54 18.67
CA ALA A 61 -28.59 -9.49 18.38
C ALA A 61 -29.33 -9.03 19.63
N THR A 62 -29.71 -7.76 19.67
CA THR A 62 -30.67 -7.27 20.68
C THR A 62 -32.06 -7.77 20.37
N PRO A 63 -32.95 -7.92 21.39
CA PRO A 63 -34.32 -8.44 21.21
C PRO A 63 -35.10 -7.73 20.08
N GLY A 64 -35.61 -8.52 19.13
CA GLY A 64 -36.34 -8.03 17.96
C GLY A 64 -35.50 -7.66 16.74
N MET A 65 -34.18 -7.86 16.82
CA MET A 65 -33.22 -7.58 15.72
C MET A 65 -32.55 -8.85 15.16
N GLU A 66 -33.01 -10.04 15.55
CA GLU A 66 -32.37 -11.33 15.22
C GLU A 66 -32.43 -11.66 13.73
N ASN A 67 -33.38 -11.08 12.98
CA ASN A 67 -33.54 -11.27 11.54
C ASN A 67 -32.70 -10.31 10.68
N ARG A 68 -31.91 -9.45 11.28
CA ARG A 68 -31.00 -8.56 10.54
C ARG A 68 -29.78 -9.34 10.03
N LYS A 69 -29.22 -8.88 8.91
CA LYS A 69 -27.92 -9.35 8.41
C LYS A 69 -26.86 -9.17 9.49
N THR A 70 -25.94 -10.12 9.60
CA THR A 70 -24.80 -10.03 10.52
C THR A 70 -23.82 -9.01 10.01
N VAL A 71 -23.49 -8.03 10.83
CA VAL A 71 -22.46 -7.03 10.51
C VAL A 71 -21.14 -7.45 11.15
N LEU A 72 -20.13 -7.68 10.31
CA LEU A 72 -18.75 -7.88 10.68
C LEU A 72 -18.04 -6.53 10.67
N LEU A 73 -17.50 -6.12 11.81
CA LEU A 73 -16.63 -4.94 11.94
C LEU A 73 -15.17 -5.41 11.90
N GLN A 74 -14.34 -4.78 11.10
CA GLN A 74 -12.94 -5.17 10.95
C GLN A 74 -12.00 -3.97 11.14
N ALA A 75 -10.91 -4.21 11.85
CA ALA A 75 -9.81 -3.28 12.12
C ALA A 75 -8.54 -4.09 12.36
N HIS A 76 -7.34 -3.49 12.30
CA HIS A 76 -6.11 -4.19 12.69
C HIS A 76 -5.60 -3.76 14.06
N MET A 77 -4.97 -4.71 14.79
CA MET A 77 -4.54 -4.46 16.17
C MET A 77 -3.11 -3.95 16.28
N ASP A 78 -2.27 -4.16 15.30
CA ASP A 78 -0.88 -3.72 15.29
C ASP A 78 -0.74 -2.23 14.96
N MET A 79 0.47 -1.73 15.02
CA MET A 79 0.84 -0.38 14.60
C MET A 79 2.29 -0.32 14.14
N VAL A 80 2.60 0.56 13.19
CA VAL A 80 3.97 0.83 12.75
C VAL A 80 4.79 1.49 13.88
N PRO A 81 5.93 0.91 14.30
CA PRO A 81 6.74 1.44 15.42
C PRO A 81 7.80 2.45 14.93
N GLN A 82 7.38 3.68 14.61
CA GLN A 82 8.30 4.77 14.23
C GLN A 82 8.48 5.76 15.37
N LYS A 83 9.71 6.22 15.58
CA LYS A 83 10.04 7.24 16.59
C LYS A 83 11.05 8.28 16.07
N SER A 84 11.02 9.48 16.65
CA SER A 84 12.02 10.50 16.35
C SER A 84 13.41 10.08 16.85
N PRO A 85 14.49 10.57 16.24
CA PRO A 85 15.87 10.22 16.66
C PRO A 85 16.17 10.53 18.14
N GLU A 86 15.49 11.51 18.71
CA GLU A 86 15.66 11.95 20.10
C GLU A 86 14.85 11.11 21.09
N SER A 87 13.91 10.30 20.62
CA SER A 87 13.04 9.49 21.47
C SER A 87 13.72 8.21 21.93
N ASN A 88 13.67 7.95 23.23
CA ASN A 88 14.13 6.70 23.84
C ASN A 88 13.00 5.67 23.99
N HIS A 89 11.82 5.91 23.42
CA HIS A 89 10.66 5.05 23.53
C HIS A 89 10.96 3.61 23.08
N ASN A 90 10.48 2.64 23.83
CA ASN A 90 10.52 1.23 23.49
C ASN A 90 9.10 0.73 23.22
N PHE A 91 8.76 0.48 21.96
CA PHE A 91 7.42 0.06 21.53
C PHE A 91 6.97 -1.30 22.11
N GLU A 92 7.90 -2.13 22.58
CA GLU A 92 7.54 -3.41 23.22
C GLU A 92 7.14 -3.26 24.70
N THR A 93 7.47 -2.15 25.34
CA THR A 93 7.28 -1.99 26.79
C THR A 93 6.55 -0.73 27.22
N ASP A 94 6.71 0.35 26.46
CA ASP A 94 6.28 1.68 26.89
C ASP A 94 4.91 2.05 26.30
N PRO A 95 4.07 2.74 27.08
CA PRO A 95 2.81 3.28 26.58
C PRO A 95 3.05 4.47 25.63
N ILE A 96 2.20 4.65 24.64
CA ILE A 96 2.22 5.83 23.78
C ILE A 96 1.74 7.05 24.58
N GLU A 97 2.56 8.09 24.63
CA GLU A 97 2.22 9.36 25.29
C GLU A 97 1.44 10.27 24.34
N THR A 98 0.14 10.38 24.56
CA THR A 98 -0.75 11.17 23.71
C THR A 98 -0.97 12.58 24.27
N TYR A 99 -1.27 13.52 23.36
CA TYR A 99 -1.70 14.89 23.70
C TYR A 99 -2.67 15.43 22.63
N ILE A 100 -3.37 16.50 22.95
CA ILE A 100 -4.26 17.21 22.02
C ILE A 100 -3.54 18.51 21.65
N ASP A 101 -3.40 18.78 20.33
CA ASP A 101 -2.83 20.03 19.84
C ASP A 101 -3.88 21.16 19.76
N GLU A 102 -3.42 22.39 19.51
CA GLU A 102 -4.27 23.58 19.43
C GLU A 102 -5.27 23.56 18.26
N GLU A 103 -5.04 22.70 17.25
CA GLU A 103 -5.89 22.54 16.09
C GLU A 103 -6.95 21.43 16.27
N GLY A 104 -6.99 20.79 17.44
CA GLY A 104 -7.94 19.72 17.75
C GLY A 104 -7.57 18.35 17.16
N TRP A 105 -6.27 18.08 17.05
CA TRP A 105 -5.76 16.75 16.69
C TRP A 105 -5.20 16.05 17.92
N VAL A 106 -5.48 14.77 18.04
CA VAL A 106 -4.74 13.88 18.95
C VAL A 106 -3.46 13.44 18.25
N ARG A 107 -2.34 13.54 18.99
CA ARG A 107 -0.98 13.19 18.55
C ARG A 107 -0.23 12.39 19.62
N ALA A 108 0.92 11.82 19.22
CA ALA A 108 1.87 11.20 20.14
C ALA A 108 3.16 12.02 20.25
N LYS A 109 3.84 11.91 21.41
CA LYS A 109 5.10 12.61 21.69
C LYS A 109 6.29 11.81 21.16
N GLY A 110 6.79 12.19 19.98
CA GLY A 110 8.01 11.64 19.41
C GLY A 110 7.90 10.18 18.93
N THR A 111 6.68 9.68 18.74
CA THR A 111 6.39 8.36 18.19
C THR A 111 5.23 8.43 17.19
N THR A 112 4.97 7.35 16.46
CA THR A 112 3.67 7.08 15.84
C THR A 112 2.59 7.07 16.93
N LEU A 113 1.36 7.45 16.57
CA LEU A 113 0.21 7.48 17.48
C LEU A 113 -0.48 6.11 17.57
N GLY A 114 -0.52 5.38 16.47
CA GLY A 114 -1.29 4.15 16.29
C GLY A 114 -2.80 4.41 16.27
N ALA A 115 -3.23 5.56 15.74
CA ALA A 115 -4.64 5.80 15.43
C ALA A 115 -5.09 4.94 14.26
N ASP A 116 -4.19 4.69 13.34
CA ASP A 116 -4.19 3.68 12.31
C ASP A 116 -3.76 2.33 12.95
N ASP A 117 -4.61 1.28 13.09
CA ASP A 117 -6.10 1.40 13.08
C ASP A 117 -6.67 1.25 14.50
N GLY A 118 -5.93 1.78 15.49
CA GLY A 118 -6.36 1.75 16.90
C GLY A 118 -7.69 2.46 17.16
N ILE A 119 -8.09 3.43 16.33
CA ILE A 119 -9.40 4.08 16.43
C ILE A 119 -10.52 3.14 15.96
N GLY A 120 -10.29 2.37 14.89
CA GLY A 120 -11.21 1.32 14.46
C GLY A 120 -11.38 0.26 15.55
N VAL A 121 -10.29 -0.23 16.13
CA VAL A 121 -10.34 -1.14 17.29
C VAL A 121 -11.12 -0.55 18.46
N ALA A 122 -10.89 0.73 18.80
CA ALA A 122 -11.62 1.40 19.89
C ALA A 122 -13.12 1.56 19.59
N ALA A 123 -13.51 1.78 18.33
CA ALA A 123 -14.90 1.82 17.92
C ALA A 123 -15.57 0.44 18.01
N ILE A 124 -14.87 -0.63 17.61
CA ILE A 124 -15.31 -2.02 17.81
C ILE A 124 -15.54 -2.28 19.30
N MET A 125 -14.58 -1.95 20.14
CA MET A 125 -14.71 -2.12 21.59
C MET A 125 -15.93 -1.35 22.13
N ALA A 126 -16.16 -0.13 21.68
CA ALA A 126 -17.31 0.67 22.10
C ALA A 126 -18.67 0.03 21.68
N ILE A 127 -18.74 -0.62 20.52
CA ILE A 127 -19.93 -1.37 20.08
C ILE A 127 -20.10 -2.64 20.91
N MET A 128 -19.03 -3.38 21.17
CA MET A 128 -19.08 -4.61 21.95
C MET A 128 -19.51 -4.38 23.42
N GLU A 129 -19.10 -3.28 24.04
CA GLU A 129 -19.49 -2.95 25.43
C GLU A 129 -20.87 -2.24 25.53
N ALA A 130 -21.43 -1.68 24.42
CA ALA A 130 -22.68 -0.94 24.46
C ALA A 130 -23.85 -1.83 24.92
N THR A 131 -24.66 -1.34 25.87
CA THR A 131 -25.85 -2.04 26.38
C THR A 131 -27.16 -1.35 25.99
N ASP A 132 -27.07 -0.16 25.42
CA ASP A 132 -28.18 0.73 25.05
C ASP A 132 -28.34 0.88 23.52
N LEU A 133 -27.52 0.18 22.73
CA LEU A 133 -27.56 0.17 21.26
C LEU A 133 -28.39 -1.00 20.76
N GLN A 134 -29.37 -0.73 19.88
CA GLN A 134 -30.08 -1.77 19.13
C GLN A 134 -29.26 -2.20 17.93
N HIS A 135 -29.09 -3.52 17.73
CA HIS A 135 -28.32 -4.08 16.61
C HIS A 135 -28.74 -5.52 16.30
N GLY A 136 -28.54 -5.93 15.06
CA GLY A 136 -28.53 -7.35 14.66
C GLY A 136 -27.34 -8.11 15.25
N PRO A 137 -27.07 -9.35 14.81
CA PRO A 137 -25.84 -10.03 15.21
C PRO A 137 -24.62 -9.21 14.75
N VAL A 138 -23.63 -9.06 15.63
CA VAL A 138 -22.37 -8.35 15.33
C VAL A 138 -21.19 -9.27 15.56
N GLU A 139 -20.31 -9.35 14.59
CA GLU A 139 -18.99 -9.94 14.71
C GLU A 139 -17.93 -8.84 14.65
N ALA A 140 -16.80 -9.07 15.28
CA ALA A 140 -15.58 -8.27 15.10
C ALA A 140 -14.43 -9.18 14.70
N LEU A 141 -13.68 -8.76 13.70
CA LEU A 141 -12.39 -9.32 13.31
C LEU A 141 -11.33 -8.26 13.53
N ILE A 142 -10.44 -8.47 14.48
CA ILE A 142 -9.33 -7.57 14.76
C ILE A 142 -8.07 -8.28 14.30
N THR A 143 -7.55 -7.90 13.14
CA THR A 143 -6.49 -8.61 12.44
C THR A 143 -5.10 -8.36 13.00
N ALA A 144 -4.22 -9.31 12.78
CA ALA A 144 -2.82 -9.32 13.19
C ALA A 144 -1.91 -8.90 12.03
N ASP A 145 -0.87 -8.10 12.33
CA ASP A 145 0.25 -7.82 11.42
C ASP A 145 -0.17 -7.34 10.02
N GLU A 146 -1.14 -6.43 9.97
CA GLU A 146 -1.57 -5.77 8.73
C GLU A 146 -0.39 -5.03 8.12
N GLU A 147 0.28 -4.20 8.89
CA GLU A 147 1.33 -3.24 8.51
C GLU A 147 2.60 -3.88 7.95
N THR A 148 2.80 -5.17 8.19
CA THR A 148 3.97 -5.92 7.72
C THR A 148 3.66 -6.86 6.56
N GLY A 149 2.36 -7.04 6.21
CA GLY A 149 1.98 -7.89 5.08
C GLY A 149 0.60 -8.50 5.14
N MET A 150 -0.31 -7.94 5.95
CA MET A 150 -1.70 -8.42 6.09
C MET A 150 -1.74 -9.90 6.48
N TYR A 151 -0.81 -10.34 7.33
CA TYR A 151 -0.66 -11.76 7.66
C TYR A 151 -1.90 -12.36 8.30
N GLY A 152 -2.53 -11.64 9.25
CA GLY A 152 -3.75 -12.09 9.90
C GLY A 152 -4.90 -12.33 8.92
N ALA A 153 -5.11 -11.43 7.96
CA ALA A 153 -6.12 -11.63 6.92
C ALA A 153 -5.76 -12.78 5.96
N ASN A 154 -4.47 -12.91 5.61
CA ASN A 154 -3.99 -14.01 4.76
C ASN A 154 -4.15 -15.39 5.42
N ASP A 155 -3.94 -15.47 6.72
CA ASP A 155 -4.02 -16.72 7.48
C ASP A 155 -5.40 -16.97 8.12
N LEU A 156 -6.38 -16.05 7.89
CA LEU A 156 -7.75 -16.18 8.37
C LEU A 156 -8.37 -17.52 7.91
N PRO A 157 -8.89 -18.36 8.80
CA PRO A 157 -9.54 -19.63 8.43
C PRO A 157 -10.83 -19.41 7.62
N GLU A 158 -11.10 -20.29 6.66
CA GLU A 158 -12.38 -20.30 5.96
C GLU A 158 -13.49 -20.87 6.86
N GLY A 159 -14.71 -20.31 6.77
CA GLY A 159 -15.90 -20.81 7.48
C GLY A 159 -16.00 -20.39 8.95
N GLU A 160 -15.06 -19.60 9.46
CA GLU A 160 -15.11 -19.10 10.83
C GLU A 160 -16.02 -17.88 10.99
N LEU A 161 -16.01 -16.97 10.03
CA LEU A 161 -16.83 -15.75 10.06
C LEU A 161 -18.22 -16.01 9.49
N HIS A 162 -19.23 -15.33 10.06
CA HIS A 162 -20.63 -15.43 9.69
C HIS A 162 -21.23 -14.10 9.19
N GLY A 163 -20.39 -13.08 9.01
CA GLY A 163 -20.81 -11.75 8.54
C GLY A 163 -21.47 -11.80 7.15
N ASP A 164 -22.63 -11.18 7.00
CA ASP A 164 -23.25 -10.91 5.70
C ASP A 164 -22.72 -9.60 5.11
N ILE A 165 -22.32 -8.67 5.98
CA ILE A 165 -21.82 -7.33 5.67
C ILE A 165 -20.47 -7.15 6.37
N LEU A 166 -19.47 -6.66 5.65
CA LEU A 166 -18.17 -6.27 6.22
C LEU A 166 -18.02 -4.75 6.21
N LEU A 167 -17.86 -4.15 7.38
CA LEU A 167 -17.42 -2.77 7.54
C LEU A 167 -15.98 -2.77 8.03
N ASN A 168 -15.05 -2.48 7.14
CA ASN A 168 -13.66 -2.21 7.51
C ASN A 168 -13.56 -0.77 8.02
N LEU A 169 -12.86 -0.56 9.14
CA LEU A 169 -12.82 0.73 9.83
C LEU A 169 -11.48 1.47 9.65
N ASP A 170 -10.68 1.01 8.71
CA ASP A 170 -9.30 1.39 8.48
C ASP A 170 -9.12 2.55 7.47
N SER A 171 -10.18 3.11 6.94
CA SER A 171 -10.10 4.30 6.08
C SER A 171 -9.73 5.55 6.87
N GLU A 172 -8.83 6.35 6.30
CA GLU A 172 -8.22 7.52 6.97
C GLU A 172 -8.86 8.87 6.61
N THR A 173 -9.98 8.87 5.94
CA THR A 173 -10.64 10.12 5.55
C THR A 173 -12.13 10.03 5.78
N TRP A 174 -12.61 10.76 6.79
CA TRP A 174 -14.05 10.97 6.99
C TRP A 174 -14.67 11.53 5.71
N SER A 175 -15.85 11.17 5.36
CA SER A 175 -16.55 11.50 4.11
C SER A 175 -16.22 10.60 2.91
N LYS A 176 -15.25 9.71 2.98
CA LYS A 176 -14.95 8.78 1.90
C LYS A 176 -15.37 7.36 2.26
N PHE A 177 -16.04 6.71 1.33
CA PHE A 177 -16.37 5.28 1.40
C PHE A 177 -15.59 4.56 0.31
N VAL A 178 -14.69 3.67 0.70
CA VAL A 178 -13.93 2.85 -0.22
C VAL A 178 -14.72 1.58 -0.50
N ILE A 179 -14.91 1.27 -1.79
CA ILE A 179 -15.73 0.14 -2.25
C ILE A 179 -14.97 -0.80 -3.19
N GLY A 180 -13.69 -0.65 -3.29
CA GLY A 180 -12.83 -1.49 -4.12
C GLY A 180 -11.36 -1.22 -3.88
N SER A 181 -10.55 -2.22 -4.13
CA SER A 181 -9.08 -2.13 -3.99
C SER A 181 -8.37 -3.01 -5.01
N ALA A 182 -7.12 -2.68 -5.31
CA ALA A 182 -6.33 -3.51 -6.21
C ALA A 182 -5.63 -4.63 -5.43
N GLY A 183 -5.71 -5.85 -5.96
CA GLY A 183 -4.79 -6.91 -5.64
C GLY A 183 -3.38 -6.61 -6.19
N GLY A 184 -2.41 -7.39 -5.75
CA GLY A 184 -1.03 -7.23 -6.18
C GLY A 184 -0.36 -8.58 -6.42
N ILE A 185 0.73 -8.53 -7.17
CA ILE A 185 1.62 -9.69 -7.38
C ILE A 185 3.03 -9.21 -7.71
N ASP A 186 3.97 -9.81 -7.02
CA ASP A 186 5.40 -9.62 -7.26
C ASP A 186 5.88 -10.47 -8.43
N ILE A 187 6.57 -9.84 -9.38
CA ILE A 187 7.20 -10.50 -10.52
C ILE A 187 8.71 -10.23 -10.43
N THR A 188 9.51 -11.29 -10.49
CA THR A 188 10.97 -11.20 -10.50
C THR A 188 11.51 -11.93 -11.72
N ALA A 189 12.19 -11.21 -12.60
CA ALA A 189 12.89 -11.78 -13.75
C ALA A 189 14.41 -11.79 -13.47
N THR A 190 15.07 -12.92 -13.69
CA THR A 190 16.50 -13.10 -13.40
C THR A 190 17.23 -13.75 -14.58
N LEU A 191 18.50 -13.37 -14.74
CA LEU A 191 19.39 -13.99 -15.70
C LEU A 191 20.81 -14.01 -15.12
N ASP A 192 21.45 -15.18 -15.13
CA ASP A 192 22.88 -15.32 -14.90
C ASP A 192 23.60 -15.38 -16.26
N TYR A 193 24.69 -14.64 -16.39
CA TYR A 193 25.50 -14.61 -17.61
C TYR A 193 26.99 -14.53 -17.28
N LYS A 194 27.83 -14.85 -18.26
CA LYS A 194 29.28 -14.69 -18.10
C LYS A 194 29.70 -13.39 -18.75
N GLU A 195 30.28 -12.50 -17.97
CA GLU A 195 30.85 -11.23 -18.44
C GLU A 195 31.99 -11.47 -19.42
N VAL A 196 32.24 -10.48 -20.29
CA VAL A 196 33.35 -10.45 -21.24
C VAL A 196 34.32 -9.33 -20.89
N GLU A 197 35.59 -9.45 -21.36
CA GLU A 197 36.60 -8.42 -21.15
C GLU A 197 36.24 -7.13 -21.91
N THR A 198 36.45 -5.99 -21.25
CA THR A 198 36.35 -4.66 -21.89
C THR A 198 37.61 -4.44 -22.76
N ALA A 199 37.44 -3.76 -23.89
CA ALA A 199 38.61 -3.40 -24.71
C ALA A 199 39.57 -2.47 -23.95
N PRO A 200 40.88 -2.70 -23.96
CA PRO A 200 41.83 -1.94 -23.15
C PRO A 200 41.87 -0.43 -23.46
N GLU A 201 41.50 -0.07 -24.69
CA GLU A 201 41.46 1.31 -25.17
C GLU A 201 40.16 2.05 -24.86
N ASP A 202 39.11 1.36 -24.39
CA ASP A 202 37.85 1.98 -24.05
C ASP A 202 37.97 2.91 -22.84
N ALA A 203 37.10 3.91 -22.84
CA ALA A 203 36.80 4.74 -21.68
C ALA A 203 35.49 4.30 -21.01
N ALA A 204 35.21 4.82 -19.83
CA ALA A 204 33.97 4.53 -19.13
C ALA A 204 33.33 5.77 -18.53
N LEU A 205 32.00 5.81 -18.60
CA LEU A 205 31.18 6.82 -17.97
C LEU A 205 30.20 6.17 -17.00
N ARG A 206 30.00 6.83 -15.86
CA ARG A 206 28.84 6.62 -15.00
C ARG A 206 27.80 7.66 -15.37
N VAL A 207 26.62 7.23 -15.76
CA VAL A 207 25.50 8.12 -16.07
C VAL A 207 24.43 7.97 -15.01
N THR A 208 24.05 9.09 -14.41
CA THR A 208 23.08 9.13 -13.29
C THR A 208 21.88 9.99 -13.67
N LEU A 209 20.68 9.40 -13.56
CA LEU A 209 19.39 10.09 -13.57
C LEU A 209 18.83 10.08 -12.14
N LYS A 210 18.50 11.25 -11.59
CA LYS A 210 17.93 11.39 -10.25
C LYS A 210 17.08 12.66 -10.14
N GLY A 211 16.45 12.86 -8.97
CA GLY A 211 15.65 14.06 -8.72
C GLY A 211 14.21 13.95 -9.22
N LEU A 212 13.79 12.76 -9.71
CA LEU A 212 12.38 12.49 -9.98
C LEU A 212 11.58 12.40 -8.67
N ARG A 213 10.28 12.70 -8.73
CA ARG A 213 9.39 12.68 -7.55
C ARG A 213 9.24 11.28 -6.94
N GLY A 214 9.26 10.23 -7.78
CA GLY A 214 8.89 8.91 -7.33
C GLY A 214 7.44 8.84 -6.88
N GLY A 215 7.14 7.99 -5.89
CA GLY A 215 5.81 7.88 -5.30
C GLY A 215 5.31 6.45 -5.18
N HIS A 216 4.09 6.28 -4.66
CA HIS A 216 3.48 4.97 -4.49
C HIS A 216 3.06 4.36 -5.83
N SER A 217 3.50 3.12 -6.11
CA SER A 217 3.27 2.43 -7.38
C SER A 217 1.81 2.07 -7.69
N GLY A 218 0.92 2.29 -6.76
CA GLY A 218 -0.53 2.14 -6.94
C GLY A 218 -1.23 3.49 -6.98
N LEU A 219 -1.27 4.18 -5.85
CA LEU A 219 -2.06 5.42 -5.68
C LEU A 219 -1.65 6.56 -6.62
N GLU A 220 -0.38 6.58 -7.07
CA GLU A 220 0.17 7.68 -7.86
C GLU A 220 0.64 7.24 -9.26
N ILE A 221 0.41 5.98 -9.64
CA ILE A 221 0.86 5.41 -10.92
C ILE A 221 0.23 6.10 -12.14
N HIS A 222 -0.94 6.69 -11.97
CA HIS A 222 -1.69 7.39 -13.02
C HIS A 222 -1.32 8.86 -13.17
N GLU A 223 -0.49 9.41 -12.27
CA GLU A 223 -0.12 10.84 -12.29
C GLU A 223 0.91 11.19 -13.37
N GLY A 224 1.37 10.22 -14.16
CA GLY A 224 2.34 10.43 -15.21
C GLY A 224 3.76 10.73 -14.74
N ARG A 225 4.10 10.37 -13.49
CA ARG A 225 5.44 10.56 -12.92
C ARG A 225 6.49 9.76 -13.68
N GLY A 226 7.70 10.32 -13.76
CA GLY A 226 8.82 9.67 -14.42
C GLY A 226 9.26 8.39 -13.70
N ASN A 227 9.41 7.28 -14.45
CA ASN A 227 10.07 6.07 -13.97
C ASN A 227 11.53 6.11 -14.43
N ALA A 228 12.47 6.23 -13.48
CA ALA A 228 13.89 6.40 -13.81
C ALA A 228 14.46 5.28 -14.68
N ASN A 229 14.00 4.03 -14.53
CA ASN A 229 14.43 2.91 -15.35
C ASN A 229 13.94 3.04 -16.79
N LYS A 230 12.70 3.47 -16.98
CA LYS A 230 12.10 3.66 -18.31
C LYS A 230 12.67 4.89 -19.04
N LEU A 231 13.07 5.93 -18.33
CA LEU A 231 13.77 7.06 -18.91
C LEU A 231 15.22 6.70 -19.25
N MET A 232 15.94 6.07 -18.34
CA MET A 232 17.32 5.67 -18.54
C MET A 232 17.48 4.74 -19.75
N VAL A 233 16.55 3.81 -20.00
CA VAL A 233 16.68 2.88 -21.13
C VAL A 233 16.60 3.57 -22.49
N ARG A 234 15.88 4.69 -22.60
CA ARG A 234 15.79 5.49 -23.84
C ARG A 234 17.17 6.02 -24.21
N PHE A 235 17.84 6.64 -23.25
CA PHE A 235 19.21 7.12 -23.41
C PHE A 235 20.20 5.97 -23.70
N VAL A 236 20.18 4.89 -22.89
CA VAL A 236 21.12 3.78 -23.04
C VAL A 236 21.01 3.14 -24.41
N ARG A 237 19.78 2.96 -24.92
CA ARG A 237 19.56 2.42 -26.25
C ARG A 237 20.22 3.29 -27.34
N GLU A 238 20.00 4.58 -27.29
CA GLU A 238 20.58 5.51 -28.28
C GLU A 238 22.10 5.57 -28.18
N ALA A 239 22.65 5.59 -26.95
CA ALA A 239 24.11 5.54 -26.75
C ALA A 239 24.75 4.27 -27.33
N ILE A 240 24.06 3.11 -27.21
CA ILE A 240 24.50 1.86 -27.85
C ILE A 240 24.48 1.99 -29.39
N GLU A 241 23.39 2.50 -29.95
CA GLU A 241 23.15 2.57 -31.39
C GLU A 241 24.05 3.63 -32.08
N THR A 242 24.34 4.75 -31.42
CA THR A 242 25.01 5.90 -32.05
C THR A 242 26.45 6.14 -31.58
N CYS A 243 26.77 5.70 -30.36
CA CYS A 243 28.09 5.96 -29.77
C CYS A 243 28.89 4.68 -29.45
N GLU A 244 28.44 3.53 -29.94
CA GLU A 244 29.08 2.22 -29.67
C GLU A 244 29.23 1.90 -28.18
N ALA A 245 28.31 2.43 -27.35
CA ALA A 245 28.35 2.23 -25.91
C ALA A 245 28.03 0.77 -25.55
N ARG A 246 28.63 0.30 -24.45
CA ARG A 246 28.47 -1.06 -23.94
C ARG A 246 28.07 -0.98 -22.46
N LEU A 247 27.08 -1.78 -22.09
CA LEU A 247 26.60 -1.84 -20.72
C LEU A 247 27.57 -2.61 -19.81
N VAL A 248 27.87 -2.05 -18.66
CA VAL A 248 28.61 -2.70 -17.59
C VAL A 248 27.72 -3.01 -16.40
N THR A 249 27.06 -1.97 -15.86
CA THR A 249 26.15 -2.13 -14.71
C THR A 249 24.89 -1.27 -14.89
N TRP A 250 23.83 -1.68 -14.19
CA TRP A 250 22.59 -0.92 -14.03
C TRP A 250 22.07 -1.04 -12.61
N ASN A 251 21.85 0.08 -11.93
CA ASN A 251 21.21 0.17 -10.64
C ASN A 251 20.08 1.19 -10.69
N GLY A 252 18.83 0.75 -10.62
CA GLY A 252 17.67 1.64 -10.66
C GLY A 252 16.55 1.19 -9.73
N GLY A 253 16.09 2.12 -8.88
CA GLY A 253 15.07 1.86 -7.87
C GLY A 253 15.56 1.02 -6.69
N ASN A 254 14.76 0.99 -5.61
CA ASN A 254 15.11 0.30 -4.36
C ASN A 254 13.91 -0.37 -3.66
N MET A 255 12.67 -0.06 -4.03
CA MET A 255 11.46 -0.61 -3.44
C MET A 255 10.46 -1.02 -4.53
N ARG A 256 9.82 -2.20 -4.38
CA ARG A 256 8.84 -2.70 -5.35
C ARG A 256 7.59 -1.83 -5.48
N ASN A 257 7.11 -1.34 -4.35
CA ASN A 257 5.90 -0.53 -4.27
C ASN A 257 6.13 0.96 -4.49
N ALA A 258 7.32 1.35 -4.93
CA ALA A 258 7.66 2.74 -5.26
C ALA A 258 8.02 2.91 -6.74
N ILE A 259 7.58 4.02 -7.34
CA ILE A 259 8.03 4.45 -8.67
C ILE A 259 9.51 4.86 -8.52
N PRO A 260 10.44 4.26 -9.29
CA PRO A 260 11.86 4.54 -9.13
C PRO A 260 12.20 5.98 -9.52
N PHE A 261 12.78 6.73 -8.59
CA PHE A 261 13.13 8.15 -8.74
C PHE A 261 14.61 8.37 -9.11
N LYS A 262 15.39 7.28 -9.15
CA LYS A 262 16.81 7.28 -9.50
C LYS A 262 17.17 6.03 -10.27
N ALA A 263 18.02 6.20 -11.30
CA ALA A 263 18.72 5.11 -11.98
C ALA A 263 20.16 5.55 -12.27
N GLU A 264 21.10 4.59 -12.25
CA GLU A 264 22.51 4.77 -12.55
C GLU A 264 22.99 3.63 -13.44
N VAL A 265 23.72 3.96 -14.48
CA VAL A 265 24.34 2.97 -15.37
C VAL A 265 25.83 3.27 -15.53
N VAL A 266 26.62 2.22 -15.72
CA VAL A 266 28.01 2.34 -16.16
C VAL A 266 28.09 1.82 -17.58
N LEU A 267 28.64 2.65 -18.46
CA LEU A 267 28.86 2.35 -19.88
C LEU A 267 30.34 2.44 -20.20
N THR A 268 30.81 1.55 -21.08
CA THR A 268 32.10 1.67 -21.76
C THR A 268 31.88 2.05 -23.21
N MET A 269 32.85 2.73 -23.83
CA MET A 269 32.80 3.14 -25.23
C MET A 269 34.21 3.44 -25.75
N PRO A 270 34.41 3.49 -27.07
CA PRO A 270 35.64 4.02 -27.65
C PRO A 270 35.91 5.44 -27.11
N LYS A 271 37.18 5.75 -26.79
CA LYS A 271 37.54 7.07 -26.18
C LYS A 271 37.08 8.26 -27.02
N GLU A 272 37.08 8.14 -28.32
CA GLU A 272 36.65 9.17 -29.25
C GLU A 272 35.13 9.46 -29.14
N ASN A 273 34.34 8.55 -28.60
CA ASN A 273 32.89 8.69 -28.45
C ASN A 273 32.47 9.25 -27.08
N VAL A 274 33.42 9.47 -26.14
CA VAL A 274 33.09 9.98 -24.79
C VAL A 274 32.32 11.30 -24.83
N GLU A 275 32.80 12.26 -25.62
CA GLU A 275 32.15 13.58 -25.72
C GLU A 275 30.76 13.46 -26.40
N ALA A 276 30.60 12.59 -27.40
CA ALA A 276 29.29 12.35 -28.02
C ALA A 276 28.29 11.77 -27.00
N VAL A 277 28.71 10.85 -26.12
CA VAL A 277 27.84 10.34 -25.04
C VAL A 277 27.48 11.44 -24.02
N LYS A 278 28.39 12.37 -23.69
CA LYS A 278 28.10 13.48 -22.80
C LYS A 278 27.11 14.48 -23.45
N GLU A 279 27.29 14.78 -24.74
CA GLU A 279 26.36 15.60 -25.51
C GLU A 279 24.96 14.96 -25.54
N LEU A 280 24.89 13.65 -25.77
CA LEU A 280 23.63 12.89 -25.73
C LEU A 280 22.96 12.93 -24.35
N VAL A 281 23.71 12.93 -23.25
CA VAL A 281 23.17 13.10 -21.89
C VAL A 281 22.52 14.49 -21.73
N ASP A 282 23.16 15.55 -22.25
CA ASP A 282 22.63 16.92 -22.16
C ASP A 282 21.37 17.08 -23.05
N GLU A 283 21.32 16.43 -24.22
CA GLU A 283 20.15 16.39 -25.09
C GLU A 283 18.97 15.69 -24.37
N TRP A 284 19.17 14.48 -23.88
CA TRP A 284 18.12 13.74 -23.15
C TRP A 284 17.69 14.43 -21.88
N LYS A 285 18.58 15.14 -21.20
CA LYS A 285 18.21 15.95 -20.04
C LYS A 285 17.18 17.02 -20.45
N THR A 286 17.46 17.74 -21.56
CA THR A 286 16.58 18.79 -22.08
C THR A 286 15.22 18.20 -22.49
N ASP A 287 15.23 17.04 -23.14
CA ASP A 287 14.01 16.34 -23.57
C ASP A 287 13.18 15.88 -22.37
N PHE A 288 13.80 15.31 -21.33
CA PHE A 288 13.10 14.91 -20.11
C PHE A 288 12.54 16.10 -19.34
N GLU A 289 13.28 17.21 -19.24
CA GLU A 289 12.80 18.45 -18.60
C GLU A 289 11.60 19.04 -19.35
N ASP A 290 11.53 18.98 -20.69
CA ASP A 290 10.37 19.44 -21.45
C ASP A 290 9.19 18.46 -21.38
N GLU A 291 9.42 17.16 -21.50
CA GLU A 291 8.38 16.11 -21.44
C GLU A 291 7.67 16.11 -20.08
N TYR A 292 8.42 16.29 -18.98
CA TYR A 292 7.92 16.19 -17.61
C TYR A 292 7.78 17.55 -16.89
N LYS A 293 7.88 18.68 -17.58
CA LYS A 293 7.94 20.03 -16.99
C LYS A 293 6.84 20.41 -16.00
N ASN A 294 5.67 19.77 -16.07
CA ASN A 294 4.55 20.04 -15.16
C ASN A 294 4.43 19.01 -14.04
N ILE A 295 5.29 17.99 -14.06
CA ILE A 295 5.23 16.82 -13.16
C ILE A 295 6.52 16.75 -12.34
N GLU A 296 7.68 16.80 -13.01
CA GLU A 296 8.98 16.69 -12.38
C GLU A 296 9.67 18.08 -12.34
N ASN A 297 10.16 18.50 -11.17
CA ASN A 297 10.70 19.85 -10.98
C ASN A 297 12.22 19.89 -10.73
N SER A 298 12.88 18.72 -10.65
CA SER A 298 14.26 18.63 -10.14
C SER A 298 15.07 17.57 -10.86
N ILE A 299 14.85 17.37 -12.19
CA ILE A 299 15.56 16.36 -12.97
C ILE A 299 17.05 16.71 -13.01
N GLU A 300 17.88 15.80 -12.52
CA GLU A 300 19.33 15.83 -12.67
C GLU A 300 19.73 14.64 -13.53
N PHE A 301 20.31 14.91 -14.70
CA PHE A 301 20.85 13.89 -15.60
C PHE A 301 22.26 14.29 -16.02
N PHE A 302 23.26 13.47 -15.69
CA PHE A 302 24.66 13.83 -15.90
C PHE A 302 25.54 12.60 -16.03
N ALA A 303 26.71 12.76 -16.66
CA ALA A 303 27.75 11.75 -16.82
C ALA A 303 29.05 12.14 -16.10
N GLU A 304 29.71 11.17 -15.52
CA GLU A 304 31.03 11.29 -14.87
C GLU A 304 32.00 10.28 -15.47
N GLU A 305 33.20 10.72 -15.79
CA GLU A 305 34.29 9.80 -16.20
C GLU A 305 34.76 8.99 -15.01
N ILE A 306 34.90 7.67 -15.22
CA ILE A 306 35.39 6.74 -14.20
C ILE A 306 36.53 5.88 -14.77
N GLY A 307 37.20 5.17 -13.90
CA GLY A 307 38.18 4.15 -14.35
C GLY A 307 37.46 3.03 -15.13
N THR A 308 38.04 2.63 -16.27
CA THR A 308 37.41 1.62 -17.14
C THR A 308 37.31 0.26 -16.43
N PRO A 309 36.12 -0.30 -16.26
CA PRO A 309 35.91 -1.63 -15.71
C PRO A 309 36.57 -2.70 -16.59
N LYS A 310 37.05 -3.78 -15.96
CA LYS A 310 37.72 -4.89 -16.68
C LYS A 310 36.73 -5.78 -17.44
N LEU A 311 35.52 -5.83 -16.98
CA LEU A 311 34.46 -6.72 -17.50
C LEU A 311 33.21 -5.91 -17.83
N GLN A 312 32.44 -6.39 -18.80
CA GLN A 312 31.20 -5.79 -19.28
C GLN A 312 30.20 -6.87 -19.69
N VAL A 313 28.94 -6.47 -19.89
CA VAL A 313 27.87 -7.35 -20.38
C VAL A 313 28.14 -7.79 -21.82
N PRO A 314 28.01 -9.08 -22.18
CA PRO A 314 28.10 -9.52 -23.59
C PRO A 314 27.07 -8.82 -24.48
N VAL A 315 27.39 -8.54 -25.75
CA VAL A 315 26.50 -7.81 -26.68
C VAL A 315 25.12 -8.42 -26.74
N GLU A 316 25.02 -9.72 -27.01
CA GLU A 316 23.74 -10.42 -27.15
C GLU A 316 22.88 -10.33 -25.87
N ILE A 317 23.52 -10.42 -24.69
CA ILE A 317 22.83 -10.27 -23.40
C ILE A 317 22.39 -8.83 -23.20
N GLN A 318 23.27 -7.86 -23.48
CA GLN A 318 22.95 -6.44 -23.44
C GLN A 318 21.71 -6.11 -24.28
N ASP A 319 21.72 -6.50 -25.54
CA ASP A 319 20.66 -6.18 -26.49
C ASP A 319 19.30 -6.77 -26.02
N ASN A 320 19.32 -8.03 -25.59
CA ASN A 320 18.13 -8.69 -25.02
C ASN A 320 17.60 -8.00 -23.76
N LEU A 321 18.51 -7.60 -22.82
CA LEU A 321 18.11 -6.91 -21.61
C LEU A 321 17.57 -5.51 -21.88
N ILE A 322 18.21 -4.74 -22.79
CA ILE A 322 17.75 -3.40 -23.18
C ILE A 322 16.40 -3.48 -23.87
N ASP A 323 16.19 -4.42 -24.80
CA ASP A 323 14.92 -4.65 -25.45
C ASP A 323 13.82 -5.02 -24.44
N ALA A 324 14.13 -5.88 -23.47
CA ALA A 324 13.19 -6.26 -22.42
C ALA A 324 12.80 -5.07 -21.52
N ILE A 325 13.76 -4.24 -21.08
CA ILE A 325 13.50 -3.04 -20.29
C ILE A 325 12.67 -2.04 -21.10
N TYR A 326 12.99 -1.88 -22.37
CA TYR A 326 12.28 -0.96 -23.27
C TYR A 326 10.84 -1.41 -23.52
N ALA A 327 10.63 -2.69 -23.85
CA ALA A 327 9.35 -3.26 -24.27
C ALA A 327 8.41 -3.60 -23.09
N CYS A 328 8.94 -3.96 -21.92
CA CYS A 328 8.09 -4.36 -20.78
C CYS A 328 7.12 -3.23 -20.41
N HIS A 329 5.89 -3.61 -20.11
CA HIS A 329 4.88 -2.65 -19.70
C HIS A 329 5.26 -1.97 -18.37
N ASN A 330 5.00 -0.67 -18.26
CA ASN A 330 5.10 0.12 -17.05
C ASN A 330 4.02 1.22 -17.06
N GLY A 331 3.38 1.43 -15.92
CA GLY A 331 2.30 2.40 -15.79
C GLY A 331 0.91 1.77 -15.87
N VAL A 332 -0.09 2.58 -16.21
CA VAL A 332 -1.50 2.16 -16.33
C VAL A 332 -1.73 1.35 -17.59
N ILE A 333 -2.40 0.21 -17.47
CA ILE A 333 -2.86 -0.62 -18.58
C ILE A 333 -4.33 -0.33 -18.87
N ARG A 334 -5.16 -0.27 -17.81
CA ARG A 334 -6.60 -0.10 -17.96
C ARG A 334 -7.15 0.70 -16.78
N MET A 335 -8.15 1.54 -17.07
CA MET A 335 -8.97 2.23 -16.10
C MET A 335 -10.26 1.44 -15.84
N ILE A 336 -10.89 1.62 -14.68
CA ILE A 336 -12.18 0.99 -14.38
C ILE A 336 -13.29 1.66 -15.23
N PRO A 337 -14.03 0.94 -16.07
CA PRO A 337 -15.03 1.57 -16.97
C PRO A 337 -16.13 2.33 -16.24
N SER A 338 -16.58 1.86 -15.06
CA SER A 338 -17.61 2.52 -14.23
C SER A 338 -17.06 3.68 -13.38
N TYR A 339 -15.73 3.77 -13.23
CA TYR A 339 -15.00 4.81 -12.50
C TYR A 339 -13.80 5.26 -13.34
N PRO A 340 -14.01 6.09 -14.38
CA PRO A 340 -12.99 6.36 -15.42
C PRO A 340 -11.71 7.04 -14.93
N ASP A 341 -11.75 7.65 -13.74
CA ASP A 341 -10.58 8.27 -13.11
C ASP A 341 -9.80 7.30 -12.20
N VAL A 342 -10.25 6.02 -12.10
CA VAL A 342 -9.64 5.02 -11.24
C VAL A 342 -8.92 3.96 -12.07
N VAL A 343 -7.70 3.67 -11.68
CA VAL A 343 -6.89 2.61 -12.32
C VAL A 343 -7.43 1.24 -11.95
N GLU A 344 -7.69 0.40 -12.95
CA GLU A 344 -8.01 -1.01 -12.77
C GLU A 344 -6.73 -1.85 -12.69
N THR A 345 -5.85 -1.70 -13.70
CA THR A 345 -4.67 -2.56 -13.87
C THR A 345 -3.44 -1.72 -14.20
N SER A 346 -2.34 -2.00 -13.52
CA SER A 346 -1.05 -1.34 -13.75
C SER A 346 0.13 -2.27 -13.48
N SER A 347 1.31 -1.85 -13.91
CA SER A 347 2.59 -2.44 -13.50
C SER A 347 3.63 -1.36 -13.25
N ASN A 348 4.56 -1.63 -12.35
CA ASN A 348 5.68 -0.76 -12.01
C ASN A 348 7.00 -1.52 -12.15
N LEU A 349 7.82 -1.16 -13.13
CA LEU A 349 9.20 -1.63 -13.24
C LEU A 349 10.04 -0.95 -12.16
N ALA A 350 10.00 -1.52 -10.97
CA ALA A 350 10.46 -0.90 -9.75
C ALA A 350 11.98 -0.92 -9.58
N ILE A 351 12.59 -2.09 -9.81
CA ILE A 351 14.01 -2.29 -9.54
C ILE A 351 14.67 -2.99 -10.72
N ILE A 352 15.77 -2.44 -11.19
CA ILE A 352 16.71 -3.09 -12.10
C ILE A 352 18.08 -3.13 -11.43
N ASN A 353 18.65 -4.32 -11.38
CA ASN A 353 20.03 -4.53 -10.98
C ASN A 353 20.71 -5.42 -12.01
N ILE A 354 21.78 -4.91 -12.64
CA ILE A 354 22.63 -5.66 -13.57
C ILE A 354 24.06 -5.42 -13.12
N GLU A 355 24.70 -6.46 -12.60
CA GLU A 355 26.09 -6.40 -12.14
C GLU A 355 26.65 -7.81 -11.87
N ASN A 356 27.97 -7.96 -11.96
CA ASN A 356 28.66 -9.18 -11.56
C ASN A 356 28.11 -10.46 -12.21
N GLY A 357 27.78 -10.40 -13.50
CA GLY A 357 27.25 -11.55 -14.24
C GLY A 357 25.82 -11.93 -13.90
N LYS A 358 25.06 -11.02 -13.30
CA LYS A 358 23.64 -11.23 -12.95
C LYS A 358 22.78 -10.05 -13.37
N ALA A 359 21.59 -10.35 -13.87
CA ALA A 359 20.54 -9.37 -14.06
C ALA A 359 19.30 -9.77 -13.25
N ALA A 360 18.70 -8.81 -12.55
CA ALA A 360 17.49 -9.01 -11.78
C ALA A 360 16.56 -7.80 -11.97
N PHE A 361 15.34 -8.06 -12.45
CA PHE A 361 14.28 -7.05 -12.60
C PHE A 361 13.14 -7.40 -11.65
N LYS A 362 12.66 -6.41 -10.88
CA LYS A 362 11.57 -6.61 -9.94
C LYS A 362 10.44 -5.65 -10.28
N ILE A 363 9.28 -6.23 -10.49
CA ILE A 363 8.06 -5.54 -10.89
C ILE A 363 6.97 -5.83 -9.86
N LEU A 364 6.12 -4.84 -9.60
CA LEU A 364 4.86 -5.03 -8.91
C LEU A 364 3.73 -4.75 -9.89
N ALA A 365 2.90 -5.75 -10.17
CA ALA A 365 1.68 -5.60 -10.92
C ALA A 365 0.48 -5.53 -9.99
N ARG A 366 -0.52 -4.71 -10.35
CA ARG A 366 -1.75 -4.50 -9.57
C ARG A 366 -2.97 -4.59 -10.46
N SER A 367 -4.05 -5.16 -9.93
CA SER A 367 -5.36 -5.09 -10.57
C SER A 367 -6.48 -5.32 -9.54
N SER A 368 -7.61 -4.63 -9.69
CA SER A 368 -8.85 -4.96 -8.96
C SER A 368 -9.50 -6.25 -9.47
N ARG A 369 -9.10 -6.72 -10.68
CA ARG A 369 -9.63 -7.92 -11.35
C ARG A 369 -8.58 -9.01 -11.46
N GLU A 370 -8.92 -10.25 -11.07
CA GLU A 370 -8.00 -11.39 -11.15
C GLU A 370 -7.59 -11.74 -12.59
N ASP A 371 -8.56 -11.76 -13.52
CA ASP A 371 -8.29 -12.06 -14.94
C ASP A 371 -7.32 -11.06 -15.59
N MET A 372 -7.38 -9.78 -15.20
CA MET A 372 -6.46 -8.76 -15.69
C MET A 372 -5.11 -8.80 -14.96
N LYS A 373 -5.07 -9.20 -13.69
CA LYS A 373 -3.83 -9.49 -12.97
C LYS A 373 -3.07 -10.64 -13.65
N ASP A 374 -3.76 -11.72 -13.98
CA ASP A 374 -3.19 -12.84 -14.72
C ASP A 374 -2.71 -12.42 -16.12
N TYR A 375 -3.47 -11.57 -16.82
CA TYR A 375 -3.08 -11.06 -18.12
C TYR A 375 -1.76 -10.31 -18.09
N ILE A 376 -1.60 -9.35 -17.15
CA ILE A 376 -0.35 -8.57 -17.06
C ILE A 376 0.83 -9.41 -16.65
N VAL A 377 0.64 -10.37 -15.74
CA VAL A 377 1.69 -11.34 -15.35
C VAL A 377 2.17 -12.09 -16.59
N LYS A 378 1.27 -12.70 -17.36
CA LYS A 378 1.63 -13.44 -18.57
C LYS A 378 2.28 -12.57 -19.63
N SER A 379 1.86 -11.31 -19.77
CA SER A 379 2.47 -10.35 -20.70
C SER A 379 3.92 -10.05 -20.32
N LEU A 380 4.18 -9.74 -19.04
CA LEU A 380 5.53 -9.48 -18.54
C LEU A 380 6.41 -10.74 -18.57
N GLU A 381 5.85 -11.88 -18.19
CA GLU A 381 6.52 -13.18 -18.28
C GLU A 381 6.95 -13.49 -19.72
N SER A 382 6.07 -13.25 -20.71
CA SER A 382 6.39 -13.43 -22.12
C SER A 382 7.51 -12.49 -22.57
N CYS A 383 7.48 -11.21 -22.16
CA CYS A 383 8.51 -10.23 -22.46
C CYS A 383 9.88 -10.66 -21.96
N PHE A 384 9.98 -11.04 -20.69
CA PHE A 384 11.26 -11.42 -20.07
C PHE A 384 11.76 -12.80 -20.53
N ASN A 385 10.86 -13.75 -20.79
CA ASN A 385 11.23 -15.05 -21.36
C ASN A 385 11.85 -14.90 -22.77
N MET A 386 11.33 -13.98 -23.61
CA MET A 386 11.94 -13.67 -24.92
C MET A 386 13.37 -13.12 -24.78
N ALA A 387 13.68 -12.43 -23.70
CA ALA A 387 15.03 -11.97 -23.37
C ALA A 387 15.91 -13.04 -22.69
N GLY A 388 15.41 -14.28 -22.58
CA GLY A 388 16.15 -15.39 -21.96
C GLY A 388 16.18 -15.36 -20.43
N MET A 389 15.38 -14.52 -19.80
CA MET A 389 15.31 -14.43 -18.32
C MET A 389 14.37 -15.50 -17.74
N LYS A 390 14.67 -15.98 -16.54
CA LYS A 390 13.76 -16.79 -15.73
C LYS A 390 12.82 -15.88 -14.97
N VAL A 391 11.52 -16.15 -15.01
CA VAL A 391 10.50 -15.36 -14.31
C VAL A 391 9.89 -16.17 -13.16
N GLU A 392 9.77 -15.54 -12.00
CA GLU A 392 9.12 -16.09 -10.80
C GLU A 392 8.13 -15.07 -10.26
N THR A 393 7.01 -15.56 -9.73
CA THR A 393 5.99 -14.75 -9.09
C THR A 393 5.85 -15.11 -7.62
N ALA A 394 5.51 -14.13 -6.77
CA ALA A 394 5.31 -14.32 -5.34
C ALA A 394 4.34 -13.28 -4.78
N GLY A 395 3.89 -13.45 -3.53
CA GLY A 395 3.14 -12.44 -2.79
C GLY A 395 1.83 -12.03 -3.47
N SER A 396 1.14 -12.96 -4.16
CA SER A 396 -0.13 -12.65 -4.82
C SER A 396 -1.25 -12.53 -3.78
N TYR A 397 -2.00 -11.44 -3.85
CA TYR A 397 -3.25 -11.25 -3.13
C TYR A 397 -4.34 -10.74 -4.09
N GLY A 398 -5.61 -11.02 -3.73
CA GLY A 398 -6.76 -10.71 -4.57
C GLY A 398 -7.08 -9.23 -4.65
N GLY A 399 -7.78 -8.83 -5.69
CA GLY A 399 -8.43 -7.54 -5.81
C GLY A 399 -9.85 -7.56 -5.25
N TRP A 400 -10.39 -6.38 -5.03
CA TRP A 400 -11.78 -6.14 -4.65
C TRP A 400 -12.43 -5.28 -5.73
N ASP A 401 -13.20 -5.92 -6.61
CA ASP A 401 -13.96 -5.24 -7.65
C ASP A 401 -15.06 -4.36 -7.02
N PRO A 402 -15.17 -3.09 -7.39
CA PRO A 402 -16.16 -2.20 -6.83
C PRO A 402 -17.58 -2.62 -7.21
N ASN A 403 -18.47 -2.71 -6.21
CA ASN A 403 -19.90 -2.94 -6.41
C ASN A 403 -20.71 -1.66 -6.18
N PRO A 404 -21.09 -0.90 -7.24
CA PRO A 404 -21.88 0.31 -7.10
C PRO A 404 -23.33 0.04 -6.63
N ASP A 405 -23.81 -1.20 -6.74
CA ASP A 405 -25.17 -1.62 -6.35
C ASP A 405 -25.20 -2.24 -4.93
N SER A 406 -24.13 -2.09 -4.16
CA SER A 406 -24.02 -2.57 -2.78
C SER A 406 -25.13 -1.99 -1.90
N GLU A 407 -25.89 -2.88 -1.23
CA GLU A 407 -26.99 -2.50 -0.34
C GLU A 407 -26.46 -1.70 0.86
N ILE A 408 -25.31 -2.13 1.42
CA ILE A 408 -24.70 -1.41 2.54
C ILE A 408 -24.12 -0.06 2.12
N LEU A 409 -23.57 0.08 0.91
CA LEU A 409 -23.12 1.36 0.39
C LEU A 409 -24.29 2.35 0.26
N HIS A 410 -25.42 1.91 -0.28
CA HIS A 410 -26.61 2.76 -0.40
C HIS A 410 -27.12 3.21 0.97
N LEU A 411 -27.15 2.31 1.95
CA LEU A 411 -27.52 2.63 3.32
C LEU A 411 -26.55 3.66 3.95
N LEU A 412 -25.26 3.43 3.85
CA LEU A 412 -24.23 4.34 4.36
C LEU A 412 -24.33 5.73 3.75
N LYS A 413 -24.50 5.83 2.42
CA LYS A 413 -24.69 7.12 1.72
C LYS A 413 -25.93 7.86 2.19
N LYS A 414 -27.04 7.16 2.36
CA LYS A 414 -28.28 7.73 2.89
C LYS A 414 -28.06 8.33 4.28
N ILE A 415 -27.52 7.52 5.21
CA ILE A 415 -27.29 7.95 6.60
C ILE A 415 -26.31 9.11 6.65
N TYR A 416 -25.19 9.02 5.90
CA TYR A 416 -24.19 10.08 5.83
C TYR A 416 -24.81 11.41 5.38
N LYS A 417 -25.61 11.40 4.30
CA LYS A 417 -26.30 12.57 3.77
C LYS A 417 -27.27 13.16 4.78
N GLU A 418 -28.05 12.32 5.47
CA GLU A 418 -28.99 12.76 6.51
C GLU A 418 -28.28 13.43 7.70
N GLN A 419 -27.08 12.93 8.07
CA GLN A 419 -26.31 13.46 9.20
C GLN A 419 -25.50 14.72 8.85
N ASN A 420 -24.98 14.83 7.63
CA ASN A 420 -24.00 15.88 7.26
C ASN A 420 -24.55 16.89 6.24
N GLY A 421 -25.70 16.60 5.58
CA GLY A 421 -26.29 17.48 4.58
C GLY A 421 -25.59 17.48 3.21
N GLU A 422 -24.59 16.61 3.03
CA GLU A 422 -23.81 16.46 1.80
C GLU A 422 -23.64 14.98 1.43
N GLU A 423 -23.26 14.70 0.18
CA GLU A 423 -23.00 13.33 -0.27
C GLU A 423 -21.62 12.86 0.19
N ALA A 424 -21.52 11.60 0.59
CA ALA A 424 -20.21 10.95 0.77
C ALA A 424 -19.52 10.73 -0.56
N VAL A 425 -18.20 10.83 -0.56
CA VAL A 425 -17.36 10.51 -1.73
C VAL A 425 -17.18 8.99 -1.78
N VAL A 426 -17.54 8.38 -2.89
CA VAL A 426 -17.26 6.95 -3.15
C VAL A 426 -15.93 6.86 -3.85
N GLN A 427 -15.04 6.02 -3.34
CA GLN A 427 -13.66 5.87 -3.81
C GLN A 427 -13.32 4.40 -4.05
N VAL A 428 -12.42 4.16 -5.00
CA VAL A 428 -11.75 2.88 -5.22
C VAL A 428 -10.26 3.14 -5.15
N ASP A 429 -9.54 2.38 -4.34
CA ASP A 429 -8.12 2.57 -4.14
C ASP A 429 -7.29 1.57 -4.98
N HIS A 430 -6.34 2.07 -5.72
CA HIS A 430 -5.42 1.22 -6.46
C HIS A 430 -4.23 0.78 -5.58
N ALA A 431 -4.56 0.30 -4.37
CA ALA A 431 -3.66 -0.23 -3.36
C ALA A 431 -4.28 -1.48 -2.71
N GLY A 432 -3.50 -2.25 -1.96
CA GLY A 432 -4.01 -3.40 -1.22
C GLY A 432 -4.81 -2.95 0.01
N LEU A 433 -5.89 -3.65 0.32
CA LEU A 433 -6.65 -3.56 1.55
C LEU A 433 -7.03 -4.96 2.03
N GLU A 434 -7.08 -5.19 3.34
CA GLU A 434 -7.48 -6.47 3.91
C GLU A 434 -8.86 -6.94 3.44
N CYS A 435 -9.75 -6.00 3.10
CA CYS A 435 -11.06 -6.29 2.50
C CYS A 435 -10.96 -7.25 1.32
N SER A 436 -9.98 -7.07 0.45
CA SER A 436 -9.80 -7.93 -0.74
C SER A 436 -9.42 -9.36 -0.38
N ILE A 437 -8.59 -9.53 0.63
CA ILE A 437 -8.13 -10.85 1.11
C ILE A 437 -9.28 -11.56 1.82
N ILE A 438 -9.99 -10.85 2.68
CA ILE A 438 -11.16 -11.39 3.39
C ILE A 438 -12.24 -11.82 2.38
N LEU A 439 -12.55 -10.98 1.38
CA LEU A 439 -13.49 -11.32 0.31
C LEU A 439 -13.07 -12.54 -0.50
N GLY A 440 -11.77 -12.74 -0.71
CA GLY A 440 -11.24 -13.93 -1.37
C GLY A 440 -11.62 -15.23 -0.65
N LYS A 441 -11.73 -15.19 0.68
CA LYS A 441 -12.12 -16.32 1.54
C LYS A 441 -13.63 -16.38 1.83
N TYR A 442 -14.28 -15.24 1.82
CA TYR A 442 -15.72 -15.08 2.11
C TYR A 442 -16.44 -14.35 0.96
N PRO A 443 -16.52 -14.96 -0.25
CA PRO A 443 -17.05 -14.33 -1.45
C PRO A 443 -18.58 -14.22 -1.39
N GLY A 444 -19.11 -13.22 -0.81
CA GLY A 444 -20.58 -13.02 -0.67
C GLY A 444 -20.90 -11.96 0.34
N MET A 445 -19.90 -11.49 1.07
CA MET A 445 -20.05 -10.34 1.94
C MET A 445 -20.23 -9.06 1.12
N ASP A 446 -21.13 -8.19 1.56
CA ASP A 446 -21.25 -6.82 1.06
C ASP A 446 -20.30 -5.92 1.85
N VAL A 447 -19.34 -5.28 1.19
CA VAL A 447 -18.18 -4.67 1.83
C VAL A 447 -18.07 -3.19 1.55
N VAL A 448 -17.80 -2.40 2.59
CA VAL A 448 -17.40 -0.99 2.51
C VAL A 448 -16.34 -0.71 3.56
N SER A 449 -15.28 0.03 3.16
CA SER A 449 -14.31 0.58 4.11
C SER A 449 -14.61 2.06 4.35
N LEU A 450 -14.56 2.46 5.61
CA LEU A 450 -14.82 3.82 6.10
C LEU A 450 -14.03 4.06 7.38
N GLY A 451 -13.85 5.33 7.74
CA GLY A 451 -13.13 5.67 8.97
C GLY A 451 -13.15 7.17 9.27
N PRO A 452 -12.59 7.57 10.41
CA PRO A 452 -12.39 8.97 10.75
C PRO A 452 -11.20 9.58 10.00
N THR A 453 -10.90 10.84 10.23
CA THR A 453 -9.76 11.48 9.60
C THR A 453 -8.49 11.26 10.40
N ILE A 454 -7.57 10.50 9.83
CA ILE A 454 -6.18 10.31 10.27
C ILE A 454 -5.27 10.95 9.22
N ARG A 455 -4.13 11.48 9.62
CA ARG A 455 -3.15 12.07 8.71
C ARG A 455 -1.74 11.67 9.09
N SER A 456 -0.92 11.48 8.07
CA SER A 456 0.49 11.09 8.19
C SER A 456 0.70 9.81 9.01
N PRO A 457 -0.10 8.73 8.76
CA PRO A 457 0.14 7.45 9.42
C PRO A 457 1.59 7.00 9.16
N HIS A 458 2.06 6.01 9.90
CA HIS A 458 3.42 5.43 9.80
C HIS A 458 4.57 6.43 10.04
N THR A 459 4.26 7.61 10.55
CA THR A 459 5.26 8.65 10.88
C THR A 459 5.06 9.22 12.28
N THR A 460 6.08 9.90 12.80
CA THR A 460 5.98 10.63 14.08
C THR A 460 5.09 11.87 14.01
N ASN A 461 4.53 12.19 12.84
CA ASN A 461 3.55 13.25 12.60
C ASN A 461 2.12 12.73 12.53
N GLU A 462 1.91 11.44 12.78
CA GLU A 462 0.59 10.82 12.82
C GLU A 462 -0.35 11.55 13.77
N ARG A 463 -1.58 11.80 13.31
CA ARG A 463 -2.59 12.51 14.08
C ARG A 463 -4.00 12.11 13.71
N CYS A 464 -4.89 12.08 14.69
CA CYS A 464 -6.32 11.80 14.52
C CYS A 464 -7.15 13.05 14.79
N GLN A 465 -8.06 13.40 13.88
CA GLN A 465 -8.89 14.59 13.97
C GLN A 465 -10.10 14.36 14.89
N VAL A 466 -10.10 15.01 16.06
CA VAL A 466 -11.13 14.83 17.11
C VAL A 466 -12.56 15.07 16.57
N SER A 467 -12.76 16.09 15.75
CA SER A 467 -14.08 16.47 15.24
C SER A 467 -14.73 15.44 14.32
N THR A 468 -13.99 14.47 13.79
CA THR A 468 -14.53 13.43 12.90
C THR A 468 -14.97 12.15 13.63
N ILE A 469 -14.60 11.99 14.90
CA ILE A 469 -14.91 10.77 15.68
C ILE A 469 -16.39 10.71 16.08
N GLU A 470 -16.99 11.83 16.50
CA GLU A 470 -18.41 11.83 16.87
C GLU A 470 -19.36 11.54 15.69
N PRO A 471 -19.22 12.17 14.52
CA PRO A 471 -20.03 11.82 13.35
C PRO A 471 -19.78 10.37 12.87
N PHE A 472 -18.52 9.89 12.90
CA PHE A 472 -18.19 8.50 12.60
C PHE A 472 -18.91 7.52 13.55
N TRP A 473 -18.91 7.78 14.85
CA TRP A 473 -19.65 6.98 15.83
C TRP A 473 -21.15 6.98 15.60
N LYS A 474 -21.73 8.14 15.26
CA LYS A 474 -23.17 8.26 14.92
C LYS A 474 -23.52 7.43 13.70
N LEU A 475 -22.67 7.48 12.65
CA LEU A 475 -22.86 6.70 11.44
C LEU A 475 -22.84 5.19 11.74
N LEU A 476 -21.81 4.70 12.45
CA LEU A 476 -21.70 3.28 12.82
C LEU A 476 -22.93 2.78 13.59
N LYS A 477 -23.38 3.53 14.60
CA LYS A 477 -24.57 3.15 15.37
C LYS A 477 -25.81 3.07 14.49
N GLN A 478 -26.04 4.05 13.62
CA GLN A 478 -27.23 4.09 12.78
C GLN A 478 -27.23 2.96 11.76
N VAL A 479 -26.07 2.62 11.21
CA VAL A 479 -25.92 1.45 10.31
C VAL A 479 -26.30 0.16 11.01
N LEU A 480 -25.86 -0.06 12.25
CA LEU A 480 -26.21 -1.26 13.02
C LEU A 480 -27.71 -1.35 13.33
N ILE A 481 -28.38 -0.22 13.55
CA ILE A 481 -29.82 -0.14 13.77
C ILE A 481 -30.58 -0.43 12.47
N GLU A 482 -30.13 0.13 11.33
CA GLU A 482 -30.81 0.03 10.03
C GLU A 482 -30.28 -1.12 9.16
N ALA A 483 -29.37 -1.95 9.67
CA ALA A 483 -28.79 -3.06 8.89
C ALA A 483 -29.90 -3.84 8.17
N PRO A 484 -29.72 -4.24 6.89
CA PRO A 484 -30.72 -4.95 6.11
C PRO A 484 -31.22 -6.23 6.79
N VAL A 485 -32.44 -6.64 6.44
CA VAL A 485 -33.06 -7.90 6.90
C VAL A 485 -32.50 -9.05 6.03
N LYS A 486 -32.31 -10.25 6.62
CA LYS A 486 -31.92 -11.47 5.91
C LYS A 486 -32.95 -11.91 4.91
#